data_a5a1292054c38310141710753e7a743c
#
_entry.id   a5a1292054c38310141710753e7a743c
#
_cell.length_a   1.000
_cell.length_b   1.000
_cell.length_c   1.000
_cell.angle_alpha   90.00
_cell.angle_beta   90.00
_cell.angle_gamma   90.00
#
_symmetry.space_group_name_H-M   'P 1'
#
loop_
_entity.id
_entity.type
_entity.pdbx_description
1 polymer ?
#
loop_
_entity_poly.entity_id
_entity_poly.type
_entity_poly.pdbx_seq_one_letter_code
_entity_poly.pdbx_strand_id
1 'polypeptide(L)'
;MTVTACKNNCLPFTTKLRKRLENTTYTHIRRNVTGYGVGMHCIDIDLIVNTPEKRKEFREEIMDSPVFCFHGVEVPVINERVGRNHIRGIHIRPEYPVFSTKAPHATFILSNHSGGDLTCGEHYYLTFEDEKGTWRELPINAAFWDIAYVLRDGEERVMKASLYPDVHPNKPGRYRYFYEITIRRKPVLMMAEFRLTDNEEEWRTAEKTSLPPLYFGCREGREPTIDNGRANGRTGL
;
A
#
# COMPACT_ATOMS: atom_id res chain seq x y z
N MET A 1 5.41 38.21 7.10
CA MET A 1 6.78 37.64 7.07
C MET A 1 6.97 37.03 5.71
N THR A 2 7.94 37.52 4.97
CA THR A 2 8.09 37.34 3.52
C THR A 2 8.59 35.93 3.17
N VAL A 3 7.96 35.32 2.20
CA VAL A 3 8.06 33.93 1.67
C VAL A 3 9.47 33.53 1.13
N THR A 4 10.43 34.45 1.09
CA THR A 4 11.75 34.24 0.45
C THR A 4 12.78 33.52 1.35
N ALA A 5 12.50 33.31 2.63
CA ALA A 5 13.48 32.79 3.59
C ALA A 5 13.64 31.25 3.62
N CYS A 6 12.73 30.48 3.00
CA CYS A 6 12.74 29.02 3.15
C CYS A 6 13.75 28.29 2.25
N LYS A 7 14.03 28.78 1.04
CA LYS A 7 14.86 28.04 0.07
C LYS A 7 16.33 27.81 0.49
N ASN A 8 16.91 28.69 1.31
CA ASN A 8 18.33 28.57 1.68
C ASN A 8 18.60 27.92 3.04
N ASN A 9 17.57 27.69 3.88
CA ASN A 9 17.74 27.16 5.24
C ASN A 9 17.11 25.75 5.44
N CYS A 10 16.49 25.14 4.44
CA CYS A 10 15.80 23.86 4.62
C CYS A 10 16.73 22.63 4.56
N LEU A 11 17.89 22.73 3.90
CA LEU A 11 18.86 21.62 3.81
C LEU A 11 19.40 21.15 5.18
N PRO A 12 19.79 22.04 6.10
CA PRO A 12 20.18 21.61 7.45
C PRO A 12 19.06 20.95 8.23
N PHE A 13 17.80 21.39 8.01
CA PHE A 13 16.63 20.81 8.66
C PHE A 13 16.32 19.41 8.18
N THR A 14 16.36 19.15 6.87
CA THR A 14 16.15 17.81 6.32
C THR A 14 17.23 16.83 6.76
N THR A 15 18.49 17.28 6.82
CA THR A 15 19.59 16.47 7.36
C THR A 15 19.40 16.13 8.83
N LYS A 16 18.94 17.09 9.65
CA LYS A 16 18.64 16.86 11.07
C LYS A 16 17.44 15.94 11.24
N LEU A 17 16.38 16.13 10.45
CA LEU A 17 15.20 15.29 10.45
C LEU A 17 15.57 13.85 10.10
N ARG A 18 16.34 13.66 9.03
CA ARG A 18 16.84 12.36 8.60
C ARG A 18 17.55 11.63 9.74
N LYS A 19 18.54 12.29 10.36
CA LYS A 19 19.28 11.71 11.49
C LYS A 19 18.38 11.31 12.65
N ARG A 20 17.35 12.12 12.96
CA ARG A 20 16.42 11.82 14.03
C ARG A 20 15.52 10.63 13.69
N LEU A 21 15.02 10.54 12.47
CA LEU A 21 14.24 9.40 11.99
C LEU A 21 15.05 8.11 11.93
N GLU A 22 16.32 8.18 11.54
CA GLU A 22 17.21 7.02 11.49
C GLU A 22 17.58 6.49 12.88
N ASN A 23 17.71 7.38 13.88
CA ASN A 23 18.15 7.05 15.24
C ASN A 23 17.03 6.95 16.27
N THR A 24 15.77 7.14 15.88
CA THR A 24 14.66 7.07 16.82
C THR A 24 14.38 5.64 17.29
N THR A 25 14.07 5.50 18.58
CA THR A 25 13.56 4.26 19.18
C THR A 25 12.07 4.05 18.92
N TYR A 26 11.36 5.10 18.49
CA TYR A 26 9.92 5.08 18.16
C TYR A 26 9.69 4.51 16.76
N THR A 27 9.83 3.20 16.63
CA THR A 27 9.74 2.49 15.33
C THR A 27 8.41 2.69 14.62
N HIS A 28 7.29 2.81 15.34
CA HIS A 28 5.96 3.07 14.79
C HIS A 28 5.85 4.46 14.15
N ILE A 29 6.49 5.50 14.75
CA ILE A 29 6.54 6.84 14.14
C ILE A 29 7.36 6.81 12.85
N ARG A 30 8.54 6.17 12.90
CA ARG A 30 9.39 6.01 11.71
C ARG A 30 8.67 5.27 10.59
N ARG A 31 7.93 4.20 10.90
CA ARG A 31 7.15 3.43 9.93
C ARG A 31 5.96 4.22 9.38
N ASN A 32 5.47 5.22 10.11
CA ASN A 32 4.42 6.10 9.63
C ASN A 32 4.90 7.12 8.59
N VAL A 33 6.21 7.39 8.49
CA VAL A 33 6.78 8.32 7.51
C VAL A 33 7.12 7.56 6.23
N THR A 34 6.44 7.87 5.13
CA THR A 34 6.72 7.29 3.80
C THR A 34 7.72 8.11 3.00
N GLY A 35 7.76 9.43 3.25
CA GLY A 35 8.64 10.34 2.56
C GLY A 35 8.77 11.68 3.29
N TYR A 36 9.80 12.42 2.96
CA TYR A 36 9.95 13.82 3.34
C TYR A 36 10.83 14.55 2.34
N GLY A 37 10.59 15.84 2.17
CA GLY A 37 11.32 16.66 1.20
C GLY A 37 11.19 18.14 1.45
N VAL A 38 11.91 18.93 0.65
CA VAL A 38 11.78 20.39 0.65
C VAL A 38 10.70 20.78 -0.34
N GLY A 39 9.56 21.20 0.17
CA GLY A 39 8.47 21.77 -0.60
C GLY A 39 8.74 23.24 -0.99
N MET A 40 7.76 23.88 -1.58
CA MET A 40 7.87 25.26 -2.03
C MET A 40 8.00 26.25 -0.86
N HIS A 41 7.28 26.00 0.25
CA HIS A 41 7.19 26.89 1.41
C HIS A 41 7.42 26.18 2.74
N CYS A 42 7.59 24.88 2.76
CA CYS A 42 7.68 24.04 3.95
C CYS A 42 8.57 22.82 3.71
N ILE A 43 8.76 22.04 4.75
CA ILE A 43 9.27 20.68 4.64
C ILE A 43 8.06 19.76 4.63
N ASP A 44 7.82 19.14 3.49
CA ASP A 44 6.76 18.18 3.32
C ASP A 44 7.11 16.86 4.04
N ILE A 45 6.15 16.33 4.77
CA ILE A 45 6.26 15.05 5.48
C ILE A 45 5.05 14.20 5.09
N ASP A 46 5.30 13.14 4.35
CA ASP A 46 4.26 12.20 3.93
C ASP A 46 4.08 11.13 5.00
N LEU A 47 2.86 11.03 5.54
CA LEU A 47 2.49 10.06 6.55
C LEU A 47 1.54 9.01 5.96
N ILE A 48 1.69 7.76 6.40
CA ILE A 48 0.71 6.69 6.12
C ILE A 48 -0.63 7.07 6.76
N VAL A 49 -0.59 7.43 8.04
CA VAL A 49 -1.74 7.91 8.82
C VAL A 49 -1.46 9.32 9.30
N ASN A 50 -2.25 10.29 8.85
CA ASN A 50 -2.07 11.72 9.11
C ASN A 50 -3.15 12.28 10.04
N THR A 51 -3.45 11.62 11.16
CA THR A 51 -4.38 12.15 12.16
C THR A 51 -3.71 13.23 13.01
N PRO A 52 -4.49 14.12 13.69
CA PRO A 52 -3.95 15.10 14.60
C PRO A 52 -3.05 14.49 15.69
N GLU A 53 -3.40 13.30 16.20
CA GLU A 53 -2.65 12.56 17.22
C GLU A 53 -1.29 12.12 16.66
N LYS A 54 -1.25 11.60 15.42
CA LYS A 54 -0.02 11.17 14.77
C LYS A 54 0.92 12.34 14.46
N ARG A 55 0.37 13.49 14.08
CA ARG A 55 1.16 14.72 13.92
C ARG A 55 1.73 15.22 15.24
N LYS A 56 0.94 15.16 16.31
CA LYS A 56 1.38 15.54 17.65
C LYS A 56 2.50 14.62 18.13
N GLU A 57 2.32 13.31 18.03
CA GLU A 57 3.31 12.29 18.38
C GLU A 57 4.64 12.51 17.62
N PHE A 58 4.57 12.77 16.30
CA PHE A 58 5.75 13.11 15.51
C PHE A 58 6.48 14.37 16.00
N ARG A 59 5.72 15.44 16.32
CA ARG A 59 6.30 16.70 16.79
C ARG A 59 6.99 16.54 18.15
N GLU A 60 6.39 15.82 19.07
CA GLU A 60 6.91 15.60 20.42
C GLU A 60 8.15 14.71 20.42
N GLU A 61 8.15 13.63 19.64
CA GLU A 61 9.16 12.58 19.74
C GLU A 61 10.27 12.69 18.68
N ILE A 62 9.97 13.23 17.51
CA ILE A 62 10.96 13.36 16.44
C ILE A 62 11.49 14.79 16.37
N MET A 63 10.64 15.73 16.04
CA MET A 63 11.04 17.12 15.89
C MET A 63 9.81 18.02 15.75
N ASP A 64 9.75 19.09 16.56
CA ASP A 64 8.77 20.15 16.36
C ASP A 64 9.35 21.27 15.49
N SER A 65 8.58 21.70 14.51
CA SER A 65 8.89 22.85 13.68
C SER A 65 7.63 23.40 12.99
N PRO A 66 7.46 24.74 12.97
CA PRO A 66 6.34 25.37 12.27
C PRO A 66 6.45 25.26 10.74
N VAL A 67 7.62 24.85 10.21
CA VAL A 67 7.84 24.67 8.76
C VAL A 67 7.43 23.31 8.25
N PHE A 68 6.88 22.41 9.09
CA PHE A 68 6.41 21.11 8.65
C PHE A 68 4.98 21.18 8.10
N CYS A 69 4.83 20.68 6.87
CA CYS A 69 3.56 20.41 6.23
C CYS A 69 3.37 18.89 6.19
N PHE A 70 2.32 18.40 6.84
CA PHE A 70 2.02 16.97 6.88
C PHE A 70 0.98 16.63 5.81
N HIS A 71 1.27 15.57 5.03
CA HIS A 71 0.41 15.05 3.98
C HIS A 71 -0.04 13.62 4.31
N GLY A 72 -1.20 13.24 3.81
CA GLY A 72 -1.82 11.94 4.02
C GLY A 72 -3.30 12.07 4.39
N VAL A 73 -3.96 10.95 4.65
CA VAL A 73 -5.38 10.91 4.97
C VAL A 73 -5.60 11.24 6.44
N GLU A 74 -6.37 12.29 6.72
CA GLU A 74 -6.62 12.75 8.10
C GLU A 74 -7.74 12.01 8.80
N VAL A 75 -8.82 11.72 8.08
CA VAL A 75 -10.02 11.06 8.61
C VAL A 75 -10.56 10.05 7.59
N PRO A 76 -11.18 8.94 8.05
CA PRO A 76 -11.79 7.99 7.14
C PRO A 76 -12.95 8.64 6.37
N VAL A 77 -12.90 8.59 5.04
CA VAL A 77 -13.98 9.08 4.17
C VAL A 77 -14.97 7.96 3.86
N ILE A 78 -16.24 8.33 3.61
CA ILE A 78 -17.25 7.38 3.17
C ILE A 78 -16.86 6.86 1.77
N ASN A 79 -16.95 5.55 1.60
CA ASN A 79 -16.67 4.88 0.34
C ASN A 79 -17.97 4.37 -0.29
N GLU A 80 -18.33 4.92 -1.44
CA GLU A 80 -19.50 4.53 -2.22
C GLU A 80 -19.14 3.66 -3.44
N ARG A 81 -17.87 3.20 -3.53
CA ARG A 81 -17.45 2.36 -4.66
C ARG A 81 -18.22 1.03 -4.66
N VAL A 82 -18.67 0.66 -5.84
CA VAL A 82 -19.31 -0.62 -6.10
C VAL A 82 -18.37 -1.45 -6.97
N GLY A 83 -17.88 -2.55 -6.41
CA GLY A 83 -17.06 -3.52 -7.12
C GLY A 83 -17.79 -4.86 -7.26
N ARG A 84 -17.19 -5.79 -8.00
CA ARG A 84 -17.67 -7.14 -8.23
C ARG A 84 -16.56 -8.13 -7.93
N ASN A 85 -16.91 -9.26 -7.29
CA ASN A 85 -15.95 -10.34 -7.06
C ASN A 85 -15.77 -11.25 -8.28
N HIS A 86 -16.70 -11.19 -9.23
CA HIS A 86 -16.67 -11.99 -10.46
C HIS A 86 -17.21 -11.22 -11.66
N ILE A 87 -16.55 -11.33 -12.79
CA ILE A 87 -16.99 -10.81 -14.10
C ILE A 87 -16.40 -11.64 -15.24
N ARG A 88 -17.25 -12.27 -16.08
CA ARG A 88 -16.83 -12.93 -17.34
C ARG A 88 -15.64 -13.89 -17.17
N GLY A 89 -15.65 -14.75 -16.17
CA GLY A 89 -14.56 -15.69 -15.91
C GLY A 89 -13.37 -15.11 -15.17
N ILE A 90 -13.39 -13.82 -14.81
CA ILE A 90 -12.41 -13.21 -13.93
C ILE A 90 -12.98 -13.18 -12.52
N HIS A 91 -12.21 -13.66 -11.56
CA HIS A 91 -12.61 -13.73 -10.17
C HIS A 91 -11.55 -13.17 -9.24
N ILE A 92 -11.97 -12.44 -8.19
CA ILE A 92 -11.11 -11.98 -7.11
C ILE A 92 -11.63 -12.52 -5.78
N ARG A 93 -10.73 -13.05 -4.96
CA ARG A 93 -11.05 -13.55 -3.63
C ARG A 93 -9.92 -13.27 -2.64
N PRO A 94 -10.19 -13.18 -1.34
CA PRO A 94 -9.13 -13.25 -0.36
C PRO A 94 -8.51 -14.66 -0.37
N GLU A 95 -7.23 -14.76 -0.03
CA GLU A 95 -6.56 -16.06 0.18
C GLU A 95 -7.21 -16.79 1.37
N TYR A 96 -7.43 -16.05 2.45
CA TYR A 96 -8.17 -16.50 3.62
C TYR A 96 -9.38 -15.60 3.85
N PRO A 97 -10.56 -16.14 4.25
CA PRO A 97 -11.73 -15.33 4.52
C PRO A 97 -11.57 -14.44 5.76
N VAL A 98 -10.64 -14.80 6.65
CA VAL A 98 -10.37 -14.12 7.92
C VAL A 98 -8.87 -13.99 8.13
N PHE A 99 -8.43 -12.78 8.52
CA PHE A 99 -7.05 -12.49 8.90
C PHE A 99 -6.99 -11.92 10.32
N SER A 100 -5.82 -11.97 10.94
CA SER A 100 -5.58 -11.30 12.22
C SER A 100 -5.61 -9.78 12.06
N THR A 101 -6.15 -9.04 13.05
CA THR A 101 -6.02 -7.58 13.13
C THR A 101 -4.56 -7.11 13.18
N LYS A 102 -3.64 -8.01 13.61
CA LYS A 102 -2.19 -7.76 13.69
C LYS A 102 -1.44 -8.20 12.44
N ALA A 103 -2.12 -8.75 11.42
CA ALA A 103 -1.48 -9.14 10.18
C ALA A 103 -0.88 -7.91 9.47
N PRO A 104 0.37 -7.98 8.97
CA PRO A 104 0.98 -6.87 8.25
C PRO A 104 0.32 -6.60 6.90
N HIS A 105 -0.29 -7.63 6.32
CA HIS A 105 -1.02 -7.55 5.05
C HIS A 105 -2.10 -8.62 4.98
N ALA A 106 -3.10 -8.37 4.14
CA ALA A 106 -4.06 -9.37 3.66
C ALA A 106 -3.70 -9.76 2.22
N THR A 107 -3.86 -11.02 1.87
CA THR A 107 -3.53 -11.58 0.56
C THR A 107 -4.79 -11.87 -0.25
N PHE A 108 -4.76 -11.54 -1.53
CA PHE A 108 -5.86 -11.73 -2.48
C PHE A 108 -5.38 -12.46 -3.72
N ILE A 109 -6.27 -13.20 -4.35
CA ILE A 109 -6.00 -13.97 -5.56
C ILE A 109 -6.95 -13.47 -6.65
N LEU A 110 -6.38 -13.02 -7.77
CA LEU A 110 -7.08 -12.68 -9.00
C LEU A 110 -6.86 -13.81 -9.99
N SER A 111 -7.92 -14.46 -10.44
CA SER A 111 -7.90 -15.53 -11.44
C SER A 111 -8.50 -15.03 -12.74
N ASN A 112 -7.88 -15.33 -13.87
CA ASN A 112 -8.37 -14.98 -15.20
C ASN A 112 -8.68 -16.23 -16.01
N HIS A 113 -9.97 -16.49 -16.25
CA HIS A 113 -10.49 -17.53 -17.14
C HIS A 113 -11.48 -16.92 -18.17
N SER A 114 -11.16 -15.72 -18.66
CA SER A 114 -12.06 -14.95 -19.56
C SER A 114 -11.90 -15.25 -21.04
N GLY A 115 -10.96 -16.11 -21.41
CA GLY A 115 -10.58 -16.37 -22.81
C GLY A 115 -9.75 -15.27 -23.43
N GLY A 116 -9.13 -14.37 -22.64
CA GLY A 116 -8.28 -13.29 -23.11
C GLY A 116 -7.46 -12.65 -22.01
N ASP A 117 -6.51 -11.81 -22.39
CA ASP A 117 -5.61 -11.13 -21.48
C ASP A 117 -6.31 -9.94 -20.80
N LEU A 118 -5.95 -9.68 -19.54
CA LEU A 118 -6.28 -8.46 -18.83
C LEU A 118 -5.01 -7.76 -18.34
N THR A 119 -5.12 -6.46 -18.05
CA THR A 119 -4.04 -5.68 -17.44
C THR A 119 -4.44 -5.22 -16.06
N CYS A 120 -3.50 -5.21 -15.13
CA CYS A 120 -3.69 -4.74 -13.76
C CYS A 120 -2.41 -4.04 -13.26
N GLY A 121 -2.54 -3.25 -12.19
CA GLY A 121 -1.43 -2.50 -11.60
C GLY A 121 -1.09 -2.96 -10.18
N GLU A 122 -0.56 -2.04 -9.38
CA GLU A 122 -0.30 -2.24 -7.93
C GLU A 122 -1.36 -1.56 -7.06
N HIS A 123 -2.09 -0.60 -7.63
CA HIS A 123 -2.99 0.26 -6.86
C HIS A 123 -4.25 -0.47 -6.37
N TYR A 124 -4.56 -0.30 -5.09
CA TYR A 124 -5.76 -0.84 -4.46
C TYR A 124 -6.35 0.12 -3.43
N TYR A 125 -7.58 -0.16 -2.99
CA TYR A 125 -8.23 0.54 -1.89
C TYR A 125 -8.70 -0.46 -0.85
N LEU A 126 -8.60 -0.09 0.42
CA LEU A 126 -9.16 -0.85 1.53
C LEU A 126 -10.25 -0.03 2.20
N THR A 127 -11.35 -0.69 2.52
CA THR A 127 -12.44 -0.10 3.31
C THR A 127 -12.82 -1.01 4.46
N PHE A 128 -13.40 -0.42 5.49
CA PHE A 128 -13.96 -1.13 6.63
C PHE A 128 -15.41 -0.69 6.86
N GLU A 129 -16.20 -1.57 7.43
CA GLU A 129 -17.56 -1.28 7.84
C GLU A 129 -17.54 -0.70 9.26
N ASP A 130 -18.04 0.53 9.44
CA ASP A 130 -18.13 1.15 10.75
C ASP A 130 -19.32 0.61 11.57
N GLU A 131 -19.42 1.02 12.83
CA GLU A 131 -20.48 0.57 13.77
C GLU A 131 -21.91 0.90 13.29
N LYS A 132 -22.05 1.79 12.31
CA LYS A 132 -23.33 2.18 11.71
C LYS A 132 -23.62 1.42 10.41
N GLY A 133 -22.76 0.48 10.02
CA GLY A 133 -22.86 -0.24 8.75
C GLY A 133 -22.42 0.58 7.54
N THR A 134 -21.74 1.71 7.74
CA THR A 134 -21.25 2.55 6.66
C THR A 134 -19.83 2.14 6.28
N TRP A 135 -19.59 1.97 4.99
CA TRP A 135 -18.26 1.67 4.47
C TRP A 135 -17.39 2.93 4.42
N ARG A 136 -16.21 2.85 5.03
CA ARG A 136 -15.23 3.94 5.06
C ARG A 136 -13.89 3.47 4.55
N GLU A 137 -13.17 4.35 3.86
CA GLU A 137 -11.78 4.06 3.48
C GLU A 137 -10.90 4.00 4.72
N LEU A 138 -9.96 3.06 4.75
CA LEU A 138 -8.92 3.11 5.76
C LEU A 138 -8.11 4.40 5.56
N PRO A 139 -7.78 5.11 6.65
CA PRO A 139 -7.01 6.35 6.56
C PRO A 139 -5.52 6.06 6.32
N ILE A 140 -5.24 5.33 5.25
CA ILE A 140 -3.91 4.86 4.87
C ILE A 140 -3.53 5.49 3.55
N ASN A 141 -2.47 6.30 3.55
CA ASN A 141 -1.86 6.85 2.36
C ASN A 141 -0.68 5.97 1.94
N ALA A 142 -0.96 4.94 1.14
CA ALA A 142 0.07 4.05 0.61
C ALA A 142 0.62 4.59 -0.73
N ALA A 143 1.93 4.55 -0.89
CA ALA A 143 2.57 4.80 -2.17
C ALA A 143 2.59 3.50 -3.00
N PHE A 144 2.26 3.62 -4.29
CA PHE A 144 2.29 2.51 -5.24
C PHE A 144 3.23 2.81 -6.39
N TRP A 145 3.84 1.77 -6.93
CA TRP A 145 4.59 1.87 -8.17
C TRP A 145 3.62 1.87 -9.36
N ASP A 146 3.89 2.73 -10.33
CA ASP A 146 3.11 2.77 -11.59
C ASP A 146 3.61 1.66 -12.54
N ILE A 147 3.27 0.42 -12.18
CA ILE A 147 3.64 -0.78 -12.94
C ILE A 147 2.36 -1.43 -13.46
N ALA A 148 2.37 -1.83 -14.73
CA ALA A 148 1.31 -2.59 -15.36
C ALA A 148 1.74 -4.05 -15.57
N TYR A 149 0.89 -4.98 -15.19
CA TYR A 149 1.04 -6.42 -15.38
C TYR A 149 0.00 -6.92 -16.35
N VAL A 150 0.40 -7.88 -17.19
CA VAL A 150 -0.53 -8.62 -18.04
C VAL A 150 -0.80 -9.97 -17.38
N LEU A 151 -2.06 -10.28 -17.12
CA LEU A 151 -2.53 -11.58 -16.62
C LEU A 151 -3.24 -12.30 -17.79
N ARG A 152 -2.64 -13.40 -18.24
CA ARG A 152 -3.15 -14.16 -19.37
C ARG A 152 -4.34 -15.04 -18.97
N ASP A 153 -5.05 -15.53 -19.97
CA ASP A 153 -6.09 -16.53 -19.72
C ASP A 153 -5.51 -17.79 -19.08
N GLY A 154 -6.19 -18.28 -18.04
CA GLY A 154 -5.75 -19.42 -17.23
C GLY A 154 -4.76 -19.07 -16.11
N GLU A 155 -4.29 -17.82 -15.99
CA GLU A 155 -3.32 -17.43 -14.96
C GLU A 155 -4.01 -16.88 -13.70
N GLU A 156 -3.30 -17.00 -12.57
CA GLU A 156 -3.62 -16.36 -11.30
C GLU A 156 -2.52 -15.39 -10.87
N ARG A 157 -2.93 -14.31 -10.18
CA ARG A 157 -2.02 -13.36 -9.56
C ARG A 157 -2.33 -13.23 -8.08
N VAL A 158 -1.30 -13.37 -7.27
CA VAL A 158 -1.35 -13.11 -5.83
C VAL A 158 -1.00 -11.65 -5.57
N MET A 159 -1.86 -10.95 -4.81
CA MET A 159 -1.71 -9.55 -4.45
C MET A 159 -1.71 -9.40 -2.94
N LYS A 160 -0.94 -8.44 -2.42
CA LYS A 160 -0.86 -8.14 -0.99
C LYS A 160 -1.32 -6.73 -0.72
N ALA A 161 -2.28 -6.57 0.18
CA ALA A 161 -2.71 -5.27 0.68
C ALA A 161 -2.14 -5.04 2.07
N SER A 162 -1.33 -4.02 2.25
CA SER A 162 -0.73 -3.67 3.54
C SER A 162 -1.79 -3.12 4.49
N LEU A 163 -1.81 -3.63 5.72
CA LEU A 163 -2.76 -3.26 6.78
C LEU A 163 -2.15 -2.32 7.82
N TYR A 164 -0.82 -2.17 7.85
CA TYR A 164 -0.06 -1.27 8.73
C TYR A 164 -0.46 -1.32 10.22
N PRO A 165 -0.53 -2.51 10.87
CA PRO A 165 -1.04 -2.64 12.25
C PRO A 165 -0.23 -1.86 13.29
N ASP A 166 1.06 -1.61 13.03
CA ASP A 166 1.93 -0.84 13.92
C ASP A 166 1.64 0.67 13.88
N VAL A 167 0.96 1.15 12.84
CA VAL A 167 0.68 2.57 12.60
C VAL A 167 -0.80 2.88 12.77
N HIS A 168 -1.65 2.00 12.25
CA HIS A 168 -3.10 2.07 12.31
C HIS A 168 -3.65 0.83 13.02
N PRO A 169 -4.27 0.98 14.21
CA PRO A 169 -4.88 -0.16 14.89
C PRO A 169 -6.11 -0.64 14.11
N ASN A 170 -5.99 -1.80 13.48
CA ASN A 170 -7.12 -2.40 12.79
C ASN A 170 -8.13 -2.95 13.81
N LYS A 171 -9.41 -2.74 13.53
CA LYS A 171 -10.51 -3.25 14.37
C LYS A 171 -11.01 -4.59 13.83
N PRO A 172 -11.47 -5.51 14.69
CA PRO A 172 -12.24 -6.67 14.24
C PRO A 172 -13.48 -6.21 13.46
N GLY A 173 -13.80 -6.90 12.35
CA GLY A 173 -14.97 -6.54 11.55
C GLY A 173 -14.83 -6.91 10.07
N ARG A 174 -15.72 -6.36 9.25
CA ARG A 174 -15.78 -6.60 7.81
C ARG A 174 -14.99 -5.53 7.06
N TYR A 175 -14.25 -5.99 6.04
CA TYR A 175 -13.40 -5.19 5.19
C TYR A 175 -13.65 -5.51 3.72
N ARG A 176 -13.36 -4.55 2.83
CA ARG A 176 -13.38 -4.73 1.39
C ARG A 176 -12.05 -4.30 0.79
N TYR A 177 -11.58 -5.11 -0.13
CA TYR A 177 -10.44 -4.84 -0.99
C TYR A 177 -10.97 -4.52 -2.38
N PHE A 178 -10.64 -3.36 -2.90
CA PHE A 178 -11.00 -2.93 -4.25
C PHE A 178 -9.74 -2.89 -5.12
N TYR A 179 -9.87 -3.42 -6.31
CA TYR A 179 -8.76 -3.54 -7.24
C TYR A 179 -9.23 -3.28 -8.67
N GLU A 180 -8.56 -2.36 -9.37
CA GLU A 180 -8.90 -2.04 -10.75
C GLU A 180 -8.14 -2.93 -11.71
N ILE A 181 -8.86 -3.52 -12.66
CA ILE A 181 -8.32 -4.26 -13.80
C ILE A 181 -8.79 -3.60 -15.09
N THR A 182 -8.06 -3.83 -16.17
CA THR A 182 -8.45 -3.34 -17.50
C THR A 182 -8.70 -4.53 -18.42
N ILE A 183 -9.92 -4.64 -18.94
CA ILE A 183 -10.34 -5.66 -19.91
C ILE A 183 -10.68 -4.95 -21.21
N ARG A 184 -9.99 -5.32 -22.32
CA ARG A 184 -10.22 -4.70 -23.66
C ARG A 184 -10.24 -3.17 -23.60
N ARG A 185 -9.27 -2.57 -22.89
CA ARG A 185 -9.12 -1.12 -22.67
C ARG A 185 -10.25 -0.46 -21.85
N LYS A 186 -11.06 -1.22 -21.13
CA LYS A 186 -12.09 -0.70 -20.25
C LYS A 186 -11.73 -1.02 -18.80
N PRO A 187 -11.67 -0.02 -17.90
CA PRO A 187 -11.43 -0.27 -16.49
C PRO A 187 -12.65 -0.95 -15.86
N VAL A 188 -12.38 -1.89 -14.98
CA VAL A 188 -13.37 -2.63 -14.19
C VAL A 188 -12.90 -2.69 -12.76
N LEU A 189 -13.74 -2.26 -11.83
CA LEU A 189 -13.46 -2.33 -10.41
C LEU A 189 -13.89 -3.69 -9.86
N MET A 190 -12.91 -4.48 -9.45
CA MET A 190 -13.11 -5.74 -8.72
C MET A 190 -13.19 -5.47 -7.23
N MET A 191 -13.87 -6.35 -6.48
CA MET A 191 -14.00 -6.23 -5.02
C MET A 191 -14.03 -7.61 -4.37
N ALA A 192 -13.27 -7.78 -3.28
CA ALA A 192 -13.30 -8.94 -2.42
C ALA A 192 -13.60 -8.52 -0.97
N GLU A 193 -14.50 -9.23 -0.30
CA GLU A 193 -14.77 -9.04 1.12
C GLU A 193 -13.93 -10.01 1.96
N PHE A 194 -13.46 -9.54 3.12
CA PHE A 194 -12.73 -10.33 4.10
C PHE A 194 -13.03 -9.81 5.51
N ARG A 195 -12.57 -10.53 6.52
CA ARG A 195 -12.74 -10.12 7.93
C ARG A 195 -11.39 -10.02 8.61
N LEU A 196 -11.31 -9.09 9.56
CA LEU A 196 -10.24 -9.07 10.55
C LEU A 196 -10.81 -9.51 11.91
N THR A 197 -10.02 -10.25 12.67
CA THR A 197 -10.38 -10.75 14.00
C THR A 197 -9.19 -10.72 14.96
N ASP A 198 -9.47 -10.52 16.25
CA ASP A 198 -8.51 -10.68 17.33
C ASP A 198 -8.48 -12.12 17.87
N ASN A 199 -9.45 -12.97 17.45
CA ASN A 199 -9.54 -14.36 17.86
C ASN A 199 -8.49 -15.20 17.09
N GLU A 200 -7.48 -15.68 17.81
CA GLU A 200 -6.39 -16.45 17.24
C GLU A 200 -6.83 -17.80 16.65
N GLU A 201 -7.78 -18.47 17.28
CA GLU A 201 -8.29 -19.75 16.80
C GLU A 201 -9.05 -19.59 15.46
N GLU A 202 -9.81 -18.51 15.32
CA GLU A 202 -10.59 -18.24 14.11
C GLU A 202 -9.71 -18.04 12.88
N TRP A 203 -8.70 -17.14 12.95
CA TRP A 203 -7.87 -16.87 11.78
C TRP A 203 -6.89 -18.01 11.48
N ARG A 204 -6.37 -18.73 12.51
CA ARG A 204 -5.52 -19.93 12.30
C ARG A 204 -6.31 -21.07 11.65
N THR A 205 -7.60 -21.22 11.98
CA THR A 205 -8.48 -22.20 11.33
C THR A 205 -8.71 -21.83 9.88
N ALA A 206 -8.97 -20.54 9.60
CA ALA A 206 -9.14 -20.05 8.24
C ALA A 206 -7.90 -20.30 7.37
N GLU A 207 -6.68 -20.08 7.89
CA GLU A 207 -5.43 -20.40 7.18
C GLU A 207 -5.29 -21.89 6.84
N LYS A 208 -5.68 -22.78 7.75
CA LYS A 208 -5.56 -24.23 7.54
C LYS A 208 -6.58 -24.80 6.56
N THR A 209 -7.77 -24.18 6.46
CA THR A 209 -8.87 -24.66 5.63
C THR A 209 -8.89 -24.06 4.23
N SER A 210 -8.09 -23.04 3.99
CA SER A 210 -8.00 -22.40 2.68
C SER A 210 -7.22 -23.27 1.70
N LEU A 211 -7.76 -23.42 0.48
CA LEU A 211 -7.02 -24.07 -0.60
C LEU A 211 -5.83 -23.16 -0.98
N PRO A 212 -4.61 -23.69 -1.07
CA PRO A 212 -3.48 -22.91 -1.55
C PRO A 212 -3.78 -22.42 -2.97
N PRO A 213 -3.24 -21.24 -3.35
CA PRO A 213 -3.32 -20.79 -4.73
C PRO A 213 -2.68 -21.85 -5.63
N LEU A 214 -3.30 -22.12 -6.77
CA LEU A 214 -2.69 -22.95 -7.80
C LEU A 214 -1.51 -22.15 -8.36
N TYR A 215 -0.33 -22.41 -7.84
CA TYR A 215 0.91 -21.80 -8.32
C TYR A 215 1.22 -22.28 -9.75
N PHE A 216 0.59 -21.69 -10.74
CA PHE A 216 1.15 -21.62 -12.07
C PHE A 216 2.09 -20.42 -12.09
N GLY A 217 3.39 -20.74 -11.95
CA GLY A 217 4.43 -19.77 -11.66
C GLY A 217 4.46 -18.55 -12.56
N CYS A 218 4.09 -17.40 -12.06
CA CYS A 218 4.80 -16.19 -12.42
C CYS A 218 6.17 -16.27 -11.75
N ARG A 219 7.20 -16.68 -12.47
CA ARG A 219 8.59 -16.51 -12.04
C ARG A 219 8.76 -15.01 -11.79
N GLU A 220 9.08 -14.66 -10.56
CA GLU A 220 9.65 -13.35 -10.24
C GLU A 220 10.72 -13.07 -11.28
N GLY A 221 10.54 -11.96 -12.04
CA GLY A 221 11.45 -11.57 -13.09
C GLY A 221 12.86 -11.53 -12.54
N ARG A 222 13.77 -12.28 -13.18
CA ARG A 222 15.20 -12.09 -12.94
C ARG A 222 15.47 -10.60 -13.05
N GLU A 223 16.13 -10.05 -12.03
CA GLU A 223 16.74 -8.73 -12.13
C GLU A 223 17.51 -8.64 -13.44
N PRO A 224 17.36 -7.56 -14.22
CA PRO A 224 18.19 -7.37 -15.40
C PRO A 224 19.64 -7.26 -14.92
N THR A 225 20.44 -8.27 -15.21
CA THR A 225 21.90 -8.19 -15.11
C THR A 225 22.34 -7.10 -16.04
N ILE A 226 22.79 -5.98 -15.49
CA ILE A 226 23.46 -4.92 -16.25
C ILE A 226 24.80 -5.53 -16.68
N ASP A 227 24.86 -6.01 -17.91
CA ASP A 227 26.09 -6.43 -18.56
C ASP A 227 26.91 -5.18 -18.87
N ASN A 228 27.86 -4.89 -18.00
CA ASN A 228 28.89 -3.88 -18.24
C ASN A 228 29.88 -4.42 -19.27
N GLY A 229 29.47 -4.38 -20.54
CA GLY A 229 30.31 -4.68 -21.67
C GLY A 229 31.59 -3.85 -21.66
N ARG A 230 32.70 -4.46 -21.22
CA ARG A 230 34.05 -3.96 -21.42
C ARG A 230 34.33 -3.88 -22.90
N ALA A 231 34.38 -2.67 -23.41
CA ALA A 231 34.98 -2.39 -24.73
C ALA A 231 36.49 -2.65 -24.61
N ASN A 232 36.93 -3.82 -25.09
CA ASN A 232 38.33 -4.09 -25.37
C ASN A 232 38.66 -3.47 -26.74
N GLY A 233 39.38 -2.33 -26.67
CA GLY A 233 40.08 -1.80 -27.82
C GLY A 233 41.16 -2.79 -28.30
N ARG A 234 41.15 -3.12 -29.58
CA ARG A 234 42.30 -3.62 -30.32
C ARG A 234 42.61 -2.63 -31.41
N THR A 235 43.63 -1.84 -31.19
CA THR A 235 44.47 -1.24 -32.22
C THR A 235 45.29 -2.35 -32.89
N GLY A 236 45.38 -2.35 -34.20
CA GLY A 236 46.25 -3.24 -34.92
C GLY A 236 46.25 -2.99 -36.44
N LEU A 237 47.21 -2.19 -36.89
CA LEU A 237 47.80 -2.08 -38.26
C LEU A 237 46.91 -1.52 -39.37
#